data_15db798f58704644a0a43c9ab866a018
#
_entry.id   15db798f58704644a0a43c9ab866a018
#
_cell.length_a   1.000
_cell.length_b   1.000
_cell.length_c   1.000
_cell.angle_alpha   90.00
_cell.angle_beta   90.00
_cell.angle_gamma   90.00
#
_symmetry.space_group_name_H-M   'P 1'
#
loop_
_entity.id
_entity.type
_entity.pdbx_description
1 polymer ?
#
loop_
_entity_poly.entity_id
_entity_poly.type
_entity_poly.pdbx_seq_one_letter_code
_entity_poly.pdbx_strand_id
1 'polypeptide(L)'
;NLYTKTFVAKLLKRSYEHYTENCVHHYTNADYKFCEKSVDQALTYNDGQFDPRNRNVVAPEPHFDIEIKEPWAKYDYTMPDGSEVSGHLAIKGTIDLVTEVSDGVMEAVDWKTGRRIDWATGQEKDYDKLSKDPQLLLYHYALSHLFPNYEQTIMTIFYIRDGGPFSLCFDESDNKLFLDMLKNRFEEIKNNQSPELLSEDHKHWKCTKLCHYYKNNWQGTNQRMCSHIKDKINKDGINQTVDECTKEGFTLGYYSAPG
;
A
#
# COMPACT_ATOMS: atom_id res chain seq x y z
N ASN A 1 32.95 1.31 13.59
CA ASN A 1 31.76 0.86 12.88
C ASN A 1 30.69 0.44 13.89
N LEU A 2 29.74 1.31 14.16
CA LEU A 2 28.67 1.11 15.18
C LEU A 2 27.69 -0.03 14.81
N TYR A 3 27.61 -0.40 13.55
CA TYR A 3 26.62 -1.37 13.04
C TYR A 3 27.28 -2.69 12.60
N THR A 4 27.77 -3.45 13.56
CA THR A 4 28.27 -4.82 13.32
C THR A 4 27.14 -5.80 13.04
N LYS A 5 27.45 -6.97 12.42
CA LYS A 5 26.45 -8.07 12.25
C LYS A 5 25.78 -8.43 13.58
N THR A 6 26.52 -8.42 14.68
CA THR A 6 26.00 -8.68 16.03
C THR A 6 24.99 -7.62 16.47
N PHE A 7 25.25 -6.34 16.14
CA PHE A 7 24.32 -5.26 16.46
C PHE A 7 23.02 -5.41 15.66
N VAL A 8 23.10 -5.67 14.35
CA VAL A 8 21.93 -5.88 13.49
C VAL A 8 21.10 -7.07 14.00
N ALA A 9 21.73 -8.18 14.38
CA ALA A 9 21.03 -9.34 14.92
C ALA A 9 20.30 -9.01 16.25
N LYS A 10 20.94 -8.22 17.15
CA LYS A 10 20.31 -7.76 18.39
C LYS A 10 19.12 -6.83 18.12
N LEU A 11 19.28 -5.91 17.16
CA LEU A 11 18.20 -4.99 16.78
C LEU A 11 17.01 -5.75 16.18
N LEU A 12 17.27 -6.68 15.27
CA LEU A 12 16.24 -7.54 14.69
C LEU A 12 15.49 -8.31 15.76
N LYS A 13 16.21 -8.94 16.68
CA LYS A 13 15.57 -9.69 17.79
C LYS A 13 14.67 -8.79 18.63
N ARG A 14 15.16 -7.63 19.04
CA ARG A 14 14.39 -6.65 19.82
C ARG A 14 13.16 -6.17 19.08
N SER A 15 13.28 -5.84 17.79
CA SER A 15 12.16 -5.40 16.96
C SER A 15 11.13 -6.52 16.79
N TYR A 16 11.57 -7.74 16.53
CA TYR A 16 10.68 -8.89 16.41
C TYR A 16 9.89 -9.13 17.72
N GLU A 17 10.56 -9.15 18.86
CA GLU A 17 9.93 -9.28 20.18
C GLU A 17 8.91 -8.16 20.40
N HIS A 18 9.27 -6.91 20.14
CA HIS A 18 8.39 -5.75 20.32
C HIS A 18 7.11 -5.85 19.46
N TYR A 19 7.22 -6.18 18.18
CA TYR A 19 6.06 -6.26 17.28
C TYR A 19 5.21 -7.53 17.48
N THR A 20 5.74 -8.57 18.09
CA THR A 20 5.00 -9.83 18.29
C THR A 20 4.42 -9.96 19.70
N GLU A 21 4.91 -9.19 20.68
CA GLU A 21 4.53 -9.27 22.08
C GLU A 21 3.02 -9.11 22.32
N ASN A 22 2.38 -8.21 21.59
CA ASN A 22 0.95 -7.87 21.73
C ASN A 22 0.08 -8.37 20.58
N CYS A 23 0.60 -9.27 19.74
CA CYS A 23 -0.16 -9.79 18.61
C CYS A 23 -1.02 -11.00 19.02
N VAL A 24 -2.25 -11.04 18.51
CA VAL A 24 -3.16 -12.18 18.69
C VAL A 24 -2.63 -13.43 17.96
N HIS A 25 -1.86 -13.24 16.89
CA HIS A 25 -1.26 -14.33 16.14
C HIS A 25 -0.07 -14.94 16.88
N HIS A 26 -0.04 -16.27 16.93
CA HIS A 26 1.04 -16.99 17.57
C HIS A 26 2.24 -17.12 16.63
N TYR A 27 3.26 -16.32 16.86
CA TYR A 27 4.51 -16.35 16.11
C TYR A 27 5.43 -17.45 16.62
N THR A 28 6.09 -18.11 15.70
CA THR A 28 6.98 -19.25 15.97
C THR A 28 8.45 -18.89 15.74
N ASN A 29 9.35 -19.74 16.21
CA ASN A 29 10.78 -19.61 15.90
C ASN A 29 11.07 -19.68 14.37
N ALA A 30 10.20 -20.34 13.59
CA ALA A 30 10.33 -20.36 12.13
C ALA A 30 10.07 -18.99 11.52
N ASP A 31 9.14 -18.22 12.08
CA ASP A 31 8.85 -16.85 11.63
C ASP A 31 10.02 -15.92 11.93
N TYR A 32 10.62 -16.05 13.13
CA TYR A 32 11.84 -15.29 13.46
C TYR A 32 12.99 -15.61 12.51
N LYS A 33 13.24 -16.89 12.23
CA LYS A 33 14.28 -17.30 11.27
C LYS A 33 14.01 -16.82 9.87
N PHE A 34 12.75 -16.74 9.47
CA PHE A 34 12.38 -16.13 8.18
C PHE A 34 12.77 -14.64 8.14
N CYS A 35 12.49 -13.87 9.19
CA CYS A 35 12.90 -12.46 9.29
C CYS A 35 14.43 -12.33 9.28
N GLU A 36 15.14 -13.15 10.05
CA GLU A 36 16.61 -13.17 10.12
C GLU A 36 17.23 -13.43 8.73
N LYS A 37 16.73 -14.46 8.02
CA LYS A 37 17.16 -14.77 6.66
C LYS A 37 16.87 -13.64 5.69
N SER A 38 15.70 -13.01 5.79
CA SER A 38 15.30 -11.90 4.90
C SER A 38 16.20 -10.68 5.09
N VAL A 39 16.50 -10.33 6.34
CA VAL A 39 17.44 -9.23 6.63
C VAL A 39 18.84 -9.55 6.12
N ASP A 40 19.34 -10.77 6.36
CA ASP A 40 20.67 -11.19 5.88
C ASP A 40 20.75 -11.13 4.35
N GLN A 41 19.75 -11.65 3.63
CA GLN A 41 19.67 -11.58 2.18
C GLN A 41 19.68 -10.13 1.65
N ALA A 42 18.90 -9.23 2.27
CA ALA A 42 18.87 -7.83 1.89
C ALA A 42 20.22 -7.14 2.08
N LEU A 43 20.88 -7.38 3.23
CA LEU A 43 22.16 -6.74 3.57
C LEU A 43 23.36 -7.32 2.86
N THR A 44 23.33 -8.58 2.41
CA THR A 44 24.46 -9.24 1.77
C THR A 44 24.35 -9.37 0.26
N TYR A 45 23.21 -8.96 -0.31
CA TYR A 45 22.99 -9.03 -1.75
C TYR A 45 24.10 -8.29 -2.51
N ASN A 46 24.70 -8.98 -3.49
CA ASN A 46 25.75 -8.43 -4.36
C ASN A 46 26.80 -7.64 -3.56
N ASP A 47 27.44 -8.31 -2.61
CA ASP A 47 28.48 -7.74 -1.73
C ASP A 47 28.00 -6.53 -0.90
N GLY A 48 26.73 -6.49 -0.56
CA GLY A 48 26.13 -5.44 0.27
C GLY A 48 25.73 -4.18 -0.50
N GLN A 49 25.43 -4.32 -1.78
CA GLN A 49 24.96 -3.22 -2.64
C GLN A 49 23.75 -2.50 -2.05
N PHE A 50 22.86 -3.22 -1.39
CA PHE A 50 21.64 -2.67 -0.76
C PHE A 50 21.75 -2.54 0.76
N ASP A 51 22.91 -2.76 1.34
CA ASP A 51 23.17 -2.43 2.74
C ASP A 51 23.20 -0.91 2.92
N PRO A 52 22.30 -0.32 3.73
CA PRO A 52 22.28 1.14 3.93
C PRO A 52 23.61 1.73 4.44
N ARG A 53 24.44 0.89 5.05
CA ARG A 53 25.77 1.32 5.52
C ARG A 53 26.78 1.61 4.39
N ASN A 54 26.51 1.06 3.20
CA ASN A 54 27.32 1.20 2.00
C ASN A 54 26.71 2.21 1.01
N ARG A 55 25.62 2.88 1.40
CA ARG A 55 24.88 3.79 0.53
C ARG A 55 24.90 5.22 1.09
N ASN A 56 24.76 6.20 0.21
CA ASN A 56 24.49 7.57 0.61
C ASN A 56 23.00 7.71 0.94
N VAL A 57 22.64 7.48 2.21
CA VAL A 57 21.24 7.53 2.70
C VAL A 57 20.83 8.99 2.81
N VAL A 58 19.83 9.38 2.03
CA VAL A 58 19.22 10.72 2.07
C VAL A 58 18.14 10.76 3.14
N ALA A 59 17.21 9.79 3.12
CA ALA A 59 16.14 9.71 4.11
C ALA A 59 15.70 8.25 4.31
N PRO A 60 15.71 7.73 5.56
CA PRO A 60 15.02 6.51 5.92
C PRO A 60 13.55 6.82 6.21
N GLU A 61 12.65 6.01 5.68
CA GLU A 61 11.20 6.09 5.90
C GLU A 61 10.60 7.51 5.78
N PRO A 62 10.94 8.31 4.72
CA PRO A 62 10.34 9.63 4.58
C PRO A 62 8.84 9.53 4.39
N HIS A 63 8.10 10.29 5.20
CA HIS A 63 6.67 10.44 5.08
C HIS A 63 6.34 11.57 4.08
N PHE A 64 5.27 11.38 3.33
CA PHE A 64 4.71 12.42 2.49
C PHE A 64 3.21 12.61 2.76
N ASP A 65 2.77 13.85 2.62
CA ASP A 65 1.37 14.29 2.69
C ASP A 65 1.24 15.41 1.66
N ILE A 66 0.78 15.08 0.47
CA ILE A 66 0.80 15.97 -0.69
C ILE A 66 -0.64 16.22 -1.16
N GLU A 67 -1.05 17.47 -1.08
CA GLU A 67 -2.32 17.91 -1.66
C GLU A 67 -2.18 18.07 -3.18
N ILE A 68 -3.09 17.45 -3.92
CA ILE A 68 -3.14 17.54 -5.38
C ILE A 68 -3.83 18.87 -5.75
N LYS A 69 -3.07 19.83 -6.27
CA LYS A 69 -3.56 21.18 -6.60
C LYS A 69 -4.23 21.28 -7.97
N GLU A 70 -4.49 20.17 -8.61
CA GLU A 70 -5.17 20.12 -9.89
C GLU A 70 -6.66 20.47 -9.73
N PRO A 71 -7.27 21.21 -10.68
CA PRO A 71 -8.69 21.60 -10.58
C PRO A 71 -9.65 20.41 -10.43
N TRP A 72 -9.33 19.25 -11.03
CA TRP A 72 -10.15 18.05 -10.92
C TRP A 72 -10.10 17.40 -9.54
N ALA A 73 -9.05 17.67 -8.75
CA ALA A 73 -8.86 17.09 -7.42
C ALA A 73 -9.72 17.71 -6.33
N LYS A 74 -10.42 18.81 -6.66
CA LYS A 74 -11.33 19.47 -5.73
C LYS A 74 -12.59 18.63 -5.51
N TYR A 75 -12.99 18.54 -4.25
CA TYR A 75 -14.26 17.93 -3.88
C TYR A 75 -15.07 18.88 -2.99
N ASP A 76 -16.38 18.71 -3.09
CA ASP A 76 -17.38 19.46 -2.37
C ASP A 76 -18.62 18.58 -2.25
N TYR A 77 -19.01 18.20 -1.05
CA TYR A 77 -20.17 17.35 -0.83
C TYR A 77 -20.79 17.55 0.57
N THR A 78 -22.07 17.25 0.66
CA THR A 78 -22.82 17.32 1.92
C THR A 78 -22.89 15.93 2.55
N MET A 79 -22.47 15.85 3.81
CA MET A 79 -22.57 14.61 4.60
C MET A 79 -24.05 14.31 4.96
N PRO A 80 -24.37 13.04 5.32
CA PRO A 80 -25.72 12.66 5.73
C PRO A 80 -26.28 13.45 6.93
N ASP A 81 -25.42 13.99 7.78
CA ASP A 81 -25.80 14.83 8.92
C ASP A 81 -26.02 16.31 8.54
N GLY A 82 -25.89 16.64 7.25
CA GLY A 82 -26.05 18.00 6.72
C GLY A 82 -24.79 18.86 6.79
N SER A 83 -23.66 18.34 7.27
CA SER A 83 -22.39 19.07 7.28
C SER A 83 -21.78 19.14 5.87
N GLU A 84 -21.22 20.31 5.53
CA GLU A 84 -20.52 20.54 4.26
C GLU A 84 -19.05 20.15 4.41
N VAL A 85 -18.54 19.35 3.46
CA VAL A 85 -17.14 18.94 3.40
C VAL A 85 -16.56 19.34 2.06
N SER A 86 -15.53 20.18 2.08
CA SER A 86 -14.82 20.61 0.87
C SER A 86 -13.32 20.53 1.06
N GLY A 87 -12.58 20.32 -0.03
CA GLY A 87 -11.12 20.25 0.01
C GLY A 87 -10.54 19.78 -1.32
N HIS A 88 -9.29 19.35 -1.25
CA HIS A 88 -8.59 18.74 -2.36
C HIS A 88 -8.14 17.33 -2.00
N LEU A 89 -8.08 16.47 -2.99
CA LEU A 89 -7.50 15.13 -2.84
C LEU A 89 -6.07 15.25 -2.31
N ALA A 90 -5.76 14.52 -1.26
CA ALA A 90 -4.41 14.41 -0.74
C ALA A 90 -3.93 12.96 -0.80
N ILE A 91 -2.66 12.78 -1.13
CA ILE A 91 -1.97 11.49 -1.11
C ILE A 91 -1.00 11.45 0.05
N LYS A 92 -1.01 10.34 0.79
CA LYS A 92 -0.15 10.15 1.98
C LYS A 92 0.52 8.80 1.89
N GLY A 93 1.74 8.72 2.39
CA GLY A 93 2.47 7.46 2.46
C GLY A 93 3.84 7.60 3.06
N THR A 94 4.56 6.49 3.00
CA THR A 94 5.96 6.37 3.46
C THR A 94 6.72 5.58 2.41
N ILE A 95 7.90 6.06 2.06
CA ILE A 95 8.86 5.35 1.20
C ILE A 95 9.87 4.68 2.14
N ASP A 96 10.19 3.40 1.91
CA ASP A 96 11.02 2.66 2.87
C ASP A 96 12.43 3.24 3.01
N LEU A 97 13.07 3.59 1.89
CA LEU A 97 14.43 4.14 1.90
C LEU A 97 14.66 5.03 0.68
N VAL A 98 15.26 6.19 0.89
CA VAL A 98 15.75 7.07 -0.18
C VAL A 98 17.27 7.22 -0.07
N THR A 99 17.96 6.98 -1.18
CA THR A 99 19.41 7.10 -1.29
C THR A 99 19.79 7.93 -2.51
N GLU A 100 20.95 8.56 -2.46
CA GLU A 100 21.58 9.17 -3.63
C GLU A 100 22.56 8.16 -4.24
N VAL A 101 22.38 7.85 -5.52
CA VAL A 101 23.21 6.86 -6.24
C VAL A 101 24.39 7.52 -6.90
N SER A 102 24.17 8.72 -7.45
CA SER A 102 25.19 9.60 -8.02
C SER A 102 24.68 11.05 -7.94
N ASP A 103 25.54 12.00 -8.27
CA ASP A 103 25.18 13.42 -8.27
C ASP A 103 23.92 13.65 -9.14
N GLY A 104 22.89 14.24 -8.56
CA GLY A 104 21.59 14.49 -9.20
C GLY A 104 20.69 13.26 -9.42
N VAL A 105 21.09 12.05 -9.00
CA VAL A 105 20.31 10.81 -9.18
C VAL A 105 19.92 10.21 -7.84
N MET A 106 18.61 10.18 -7.59
CA MET A 106 18.03 9.60 -6.39
C MET A 106 17.46 8.20 -6.65
N GLU A 107 17.54 7.35 -5.66
CA GLU A 107 16.87 6.04 -5.70
C GLU A 107 15.94 5.88 -4.50
N ALA A 108 14.68 5.50 -4.77
CA ALA A 108 13.79 4.96 -3.76
C ALA A 108 13.83 3.44 -3.79
N VAL A 109 14.06 2.83 -2.65
CA VAL A 109 14.03 1.37 -2.48
C VAL A 109 12.80 0.99 -1.68
N ASP A 110 11.99 0.09 -2.24
CA ASP A 110 10.82 -0.52 -1.60
C ASP A 110 11.11 -2.00 -1.32
N TRP A 111 11.07 -2.41 -0.05
CA TRP A 111 11.40 -3.76 0.38
C TRP A 111 10.17 -4.67 0.35
N LYS A 112 10.19 -5.72 -0.45
CA LYS A 112 9.10 -6.69 -0.56
C LYS A 112 9.52 -8.07 -0.07
N THR A 113 8.85 -8.55 0.98
CA THR A 113 8.97 -9.94 1.46
C THR A 113 8.18 -10.93 0.59
N GLY A 114 7.32 -10.42 -0.30
CA GLY A 114 6.58 -11.20 -1.28
C GLY A 114 7.44 -11.63 -2.48
N ARG A 115 6.82 -12.36 -3.40
CA ARG A 115 7.41 -12.68 -4.70
C ARG A 115 7.01 -11.66 -5.75
N ARG A 116 7.78 -11.53 -6.81
CA ARG A 116 7.50 -10.67 -7.97
C ARG A 116 6.45 -11.31 -8.91
N ILE A 117 5.29 -11.67 -8.36
CA ILE A 117 4.20 -12.27 -9.11
C ILE A 117 2.93 -11.42 -9.06
N ASP A 118 2.19 -11.44 -10.14
CA ASP A 118 0.83 -10.94 -10.20
C ASP A 118 -0.12 -12.00 -9.64
N TRP A 119 -0.81 -11.65 -8.57
CA TRP A 119 -1.72 -12.57 -7.89
C TRP A 119 -2.97 -12.95 -8.71
N ALA A 120 -3.32 -12.14 -9.70
CA ALA A 120 -4.47 -12.41 -10.55
C ALA A 120 -4.14 -13.44 -11.64
N THR A 121 -2.93 -13.36 -12.20
CA THR A 121 -2.51 -14.21 -13.32
C THR A 121 -1.54 -15.32 -12.91
N GLY A 122 -0.88 -15.19 -11.75
CA GLY A 122 0.20 -16.06 -11.32
C GLY A 122 1.51 -15.86 -12.09
N GLN A 123 1.54 -14.92 -13.03
CA GLN A 123 2.73 -14.62 -13.84
C GLN A 123 3.67 -13.66 -13.13
N GLU A 124 4.93 -13.69 -13.49
CA GLU A 124 5.92 -12.75 -13.01
C GLU A 124 5.61 -11.34 -13.53
N LYS A 125 5.76 -10.33 -12.67
CA LYS A 125 5.63 -8.93 -13.08
C LYS A 125 6.88 -8.55 -13.88
N ASP A 126 6.69 -8.21 -15.13
CA ASP A 126 7.72 -7.72 -16.05
C ASP A 126 7.88 -6.18 -15.97
N TYR A 127 8.75 -5.65 -16.83
CA TYR A 127 8.99 -4.22 -16.94
C TYR A 127 7.72 -3.44 -17.25
N ASP A 128 6.93 -3.88 -18.25
CA ASP A 128 5.72 -3.17 -18.68
C ASP A 128 4.67 -3.08 -17.57
N LYS A 129 4.62 -4.06 -16.71
CA LYS A 129 3.72 -4.10 -15.59
C LYS A 129 4.19 -3.25 -14.41
N LEU A 130 5.48 -3.26 -14.15
CA LEU A 130 6.07 -2.50 -13.05
C LEU A 130 6.20 -1.01 -13.40
N SER A 131 6.47 -0.63 -14.64
CA SER A 131 6.49 0.77 -15.06
C SER A 131 5.14 1.48 -14.94
N LYS A 132 4.05 0.72 -14.83
CA LYS A 132 2.67 1.23 -14.62
C LYS A 132 2.13 0.87 -13.24
N ASP A 133 2.99 0.39 -12.33
CA ASP A 133 2.57 0.04 -10.97
C ASP A 133 2.19 1.32 -10.20
N PRO A 134 0.95 1.42 -9.68
CA PRO A 134 0.48 2.63 -9.00
C PRO A 134 1.35 3.05 -7.82
N GLN A 135 1.97 2.11 -7.10
CA GLN A 135 2.83 2.42 -5.95
C GLN A 135 4.14 3.07 -6.40
N LEU A 136 4.73 2.57 -7.49
CA LEU A 136 5.98 3.14 -8.00
C LEU A 136 5.77 4.54 -8.58
N LEU A 137 4.70 4.73 -9.35
CA LEU A 137 4.31 6.03 -9.86
C LEU A 137 4.02 7.02 -8.73
N LEU A 138 3.30 6.58 -7.69
CA LEU A 138 3.05 7.39 -6.49
C LEU A 138 4.35 7.80 -5.79
N TYR A 139 5.28 6.88 -5.60
CA TYR A 139 6.54 7.17 -4.95
C TYR A 139 7.43 8.11 -5.78
N HIS A 140 7.47 7.92 -7.10
CA HIS A 140 8.16 8.84 -7.99
C HIS A 140 7.59 10.27 -7.89
N TYR A 141 6.26 10.40 -7.95
CA TYR A 141 5.58 11.69 -7.77
C TYR A 141 5.87 12.30 -6.40
N ALA A 142 5.85 11.51 -5.33
CA ALA A 142 6.18 11.99 -3.99
C ALA A 142 7.64 12.46 -3.88
N LEU A 143 8.58 11.73 -4.47
CA LEU A 143 10.00 12.11 -4.47
C LEU A 143 10.24 13.44 -5.20
N SER A 144 9.59 13.68 -6.33
CA SER A 144 9.72 14.94 -7.07
C SER A 144 9.24 16.16 -6.26
N HIS A 145 8.34 15.94 -5.29
CA HIS A 145 7.88 16.98 -4.35
C HIS A 145 8.75 17.12 -3.11
N LEU A 146 9.21 16.01 -2.55
CA LEU A 146 10.05 16.00 -1.34
C LEU A 146 11.47 16.50 -1.63
N PHE A 147 11.99 16.17 -2.82
CA PHE A 147 13.38 16.41 -3.21
C PHE A 147 13.48 17.03 -4.62
N PRO A 148 12.99 18.25 -4.82
CA PRO A 148 12.85 18.87 -6.16
C PRO A 148 14.19 19.20 -6.84
N ASN A 149 15.30 19.05 -6.15
CA ASN A 149 16.64 19.36 -6.69
C ASN A 149 17.29 18.20 -7.45
N TYR A 150 16.68 17.02 -7.46
CA TYR A 150 17.17 15.85 -8.17
C TYR A 150 16.56 15.77 -9.57
N GLU A 151 17.39 15.46 -10.55
CA GLU A 151 17.00 15.45 -11.97
C GLU A 151 16.44 14.11 -12.41
N GLN A 152 16.88 13.02 -11.78
CA GLN A 152 16.51 11.65 -12.13
C GLN A 152 16.15 10.82 -10.91
N THR A 153 15.21 9.93 -11.11
CA THR A 153 14.73 9.02 -10.06
C THR A 153 14.79 7.58 -10.52
N ILE A 154 15.40 6.74 -9.71
CA ILE A 154 15.35 5.28 -9.85
C ILE A 154 14.39 4.73 -8.80
N MET A 155 13.42 3.95 -9.26
CA MET A 155 12.50 3.23 -8.39
C MET A 155 12.92 1.76 -8.35
N THR A 156 13.36 1.29 -7.20
CA THR A 156 13.82 -0.08 -6.99
C THR A 156 12.87 -0.82 -6.07
N ILE A 157 12.29 -1.91 -6.56
CA ILE A 157 11.61 -2.89 -5.71
C ILE A 157 12.58 -4.02 -5.43
N PHE A 158 12.89 -4.25 -4.16
CA PHE A 158 13.72 -5.36 -3.76
C PHE A 158 12.86 -6.54 -3.30
N TYR A 159 12.68 -7.51 -4.18
CA TYR A 159 11.97 -8.76 -3.87
C TYR A 159 12.92 -9.72 -3.14
N ILE A 160 12.93 -9.68 -1.83
CA ILE A 160 13.86 -10.45 -1.00
C ILE A 160 13.78 -11.95 -1.29
N ARG A 161 12.58 -12.49 -1.52
CA ARG A 161 12.37 -13.92 -1.78
C ARG A 161 12.71 -14.37 -3.20
N ASP A 162 12.65 -13.47 -4.17
CA ASP A 162 12.93 -13.76 -5.59
C ASP A 162 14.36 -13.37 -6.00
N GLY A 163 15.19 -13.07 -5.01
CA GLY A 163 16.64 -12.96 -5.21
C GLY A 163 17.13 -11.62 -5.70
N GLY A 164 16.39 -10.54 -5.48
CA GLY A 164 17.02 -9.25 -5.69
C GLY A 164 16.15 -8.10 -6.19
N PRO A 165 16.80 -7.00 -6.55
CA PRO A 165 16.13 -5.78 -6.97
C PRO A 165 15.62 -5.86 -8.41
N PHE A 166 14.59 -5.10 -8.66
CA PHE A 166 14.11 -4.73 -9.98
C PHE A 166 14.02 -3.21 -10.02
N SER A 167 14.88 -2.58 -10.82
CA SER A 167 15.03 -1.12 -10.86
C SER A 167 14.52 -0.55 -12.18
N LEU A 168 13.78 0.55 -12.09
CA LEU A 168 13.24 1.29 -13.22
C LEU A 168 13.63 2.76 -13.08
N CYS A 169 13.94 3.40 -14.20
CA CYS A 169 14.12 4.86 -14.26
C CYS A 169 12.78 5.50 -14.61
N PHE A 170 12.43 6.54 -13.87
CA PHE A 170 11.23 7.35 -14.08
C PHE A 170 11.65 8.80 -14.37
N ASP A 171 10.81 9.49 -15.12
CA ASP A 171 11.00 10.88 -15.51
C ASP A 171 9.70 11.71 -15.32
N GLU A 172 9.72 12.95 -15.74
CA GLU A 172 8.58 13.86 -15.60
C GLU A 172 7.31 13.36 -16.32
N SER A 173 7.44 12.59 -17.39
CA SER A 173 6.28 12.01 -18.10
C SER A 173 5.53 10.98 -17.25
N ASP A 174 6.21 10.31 -16.33
CA ASP A 174 5.61 9.36 -15.40
C ASP A 174 4.78 10.07 -14.33
N ASN A 175 5.14 11.28 -13.94
CA ASN A 175 4.30 12.13 -13.08
C ASN A 175 2.96 12.44 -13.73
N LYS A 176 2.97 12.73 -15.03
CA LYS A 176 1.71 12.93 -15.78
C LYS A 176 0.88 11.67 -15.84
N LEU A 177 1.51 10.53 -16.13
CA LEU A 177 0.83 9.23 -16.13
C LEU A 177 0.19 8.93 -14.76
N PHE A 178 0.89 9.22 -13.67
CA PHE A 178 0.36 9.10 -12.31
C PHE A 178 -0.86 9.99 -12.09
N LEU A 179 -0.78 11.27 -12.44
CA LEU A 179 -1.88 12.21 -12.27
C LEU A 179 -3.11 11.84 -13.09
N ASP A 180 -2.93 11.37 -14.33
CA ASP A 180 -4.02 10.90 -15.18
C ASP A 180 -4.70 9.65 -14.57
N MET A 181 -3.91 8.70 -14.07
CA MET A 181 -4.43 7.53 -13.37
C MET A 181 -5.19 7.91 -12.08
N LEU A 182 -4.63 8.82 -11.29
CA LEU A 182 -5.22 9.29 -10.04
C LEU A 182 -6.54 10.03 -10.30
N LYS A 183 -6.57 10.90 -11.32
CA LYS A 183 -7.77 11.60 -11.78
C LYS A 183 -8.88 10.61 -12.15
N ASN A 184 -8.57 9.63 -12.99
CA ASN A 184 -9.57 8.64 -13.41
C ASN A 184 -10.14 7.88 -12.21
N ARG A 185 -9.30 7.49 -11.26
CA ARG A 185 -9.73 6.83 -10.03
C ARG A 185 -10.58 7.73 -9.13
N PHE A 186 -10.19 8.99 -8.99
CA PHE A 186 -10.95 9.95 -8.18
C PHE A 186 -12.31 10.25 -8.78
N GLU A 187 -12.40 10.44 -10.10
CA GLU A 187 -13.66 10.63 -10.81
C GLU A 187 -14.55 9.38 -10.73
N GLU A 188 -13.98 8.19 -10.84
CA GLU A 188 -14.70 6.92 -10.68
C GLU A 188 -15.33 6.80 -9.28
N ILE A 189 -14.58 7.16 -8.22
CA ILE A 189 -15.08 7.15 -6.84
C ILE A 189 -16.17 8.23 -6.66
N LYS A 190 -15.93 9.45 -7.16
CA LYS A 190 -16.82 10.59 -7.02
C LYS A 190 -18.17 10.37 -7.72
N ASN A 191 -18.15 9.70 -8.87
CA ASN A 191 -19.34 9.45 -9.69
C ASN A 191 -20.06 8.14 -9.33
N ASN A 192 -19.42 7.27 -8.57
CA ASN A 192 -19.99 5.97 -8.19
C ASN A 192 -20.81 6.09 -6.91
N GLN A 193 -22.10 6.33 -7.06
CA GLN A 193 -23.03 6.44 -5.93
C GLN A 193 -23.43 5.08 -5.32
N SER A 194 -23.19 3.99 -5.99
CA SER A 194 -23.51 2.65 -5.52
C SER A 194 -22.40 1.66 -5.88
N PRO A 195 -21.58 1.24 -4.92
CA PRO A 195 -20.52 0.28 -5.19
C PRO A 195 -21.07 -1.02 -5.77
N GLU A 196 -20.53 -1.46 -6.89
CA GLU A 196 -20.89 -2.74 -7.47
C GLU A 196 -20.12 -3.89 -6.83
N LEU A 197 -20.73 -5.07 -6.79
CA LEU A 197 -20.04 -6.28 -6.40
C LEU A 197 -18.96 -6.59 -7.46
N LEU A 198 -17.77 -6.97 -7.02
CA LEU A 198 -16.67 -7.33 -7.90
C LEU A 198 -17.02 -8.51 -8.82
N SER A 199 -17.90 -9.39 -8.36
CA SER A 199 -18.43 -10.52 -9.11
C SER A 199 -19.74 -10.97 -8.46
N GLU A 200 -20.82 -11.04 -9.21
CA GLU A 200 -22.13 -11.48 -8.69
C GLU A 200 -22.13 -12.99 -8.36
N ASP A 201 -21.40 -13.78 -9.13
CA ASP A 201 -21.23 -15.21 -8.88
C ASP A 201 -20.17 -15.53 -7.82
N HIS A 202 -19.52 -14.51 -7.27
CA HIS A 202 -18.50 -14.59 -6.22
C HIS A 202 -17.28 -15.50 -6.56
N LYS A 203 -17.05 -15.80 -7.83
CA LYS A 203 -15.92 -16.63 -8.26
C LYS A 203 -14.59 -15.88 -8.34
N HIS A 204 -14.62 -14.55 -8.32
CA HIS A 204 -13.41 -13.75 -8.38
C HIS A 204 -12.50 -14.06 -7.17
N TRP A 205 -11.21 -14.26 -7.43
CA TRP A 205 -10.25 -14.66 -6.41
C TRP A 205 -10.16 -13.70 -5.21
N LYS A 206 -10.34 -12.39 -5.43
CA LYS A 206 -10.39 -11.40 -4.33
C LYS A 206 -11.54 -11.67 -3.38
N CYS A 207 -12.69 -12.10 -3.89
CA CYS A 207 -13.83 -12.47 -3.04
C CYS A 207 -13.46 -13.66 -2.14
N THR A 208 -12.93 -14.73 -2.72
CA THR A 208 -12.67 -15.97 -2.00
C THR A 208 -11.44 -15.92 -1.08
N LYS A 209 -10.44 -15.12 -1.40
CA LYS A 209 -9.17 -15.07 -0.67
C LYS A 209 -9.05 -13.87 0.29
N LEU A 210 -9.50 -12.70 -0.12
CA LEU A 210 -9.21 -11.45 0.58
C LEU A 210 -10.45 -10.80 1.21
N CYS A 211 -11.63 -10.93 0.59
CA CYS A 211 -12.79 -10.16 0.98
C CYS A 211 -13.45 -10.69 2.27
N HIS A 212 -13.39 -9.89 3.32
CA HIS A 212 -14.07 -10.19 4.59
C HIS A 212 -15.60 -10.27 4.43
N TYR A 213 -16.19 -9.36 3.67
CA TYR A 213 -17.62 -9.30 3.41
C TYR A 213 -18.16 -10.51 2.65
N TYR A 214 -17.35 -11.14 1.84
CA TYR A 214 -17.70 -12.39 1.18
C TYR A 214 -17.68 -13.59 2.14
N LYS A 215 -16.70 -13.64 3.03
CA LYS A 215 -16.51 -14.79 3.95
C LYS A 215 -17.56 -14.87 5.04
N ASN A 216 -18.21 -13.76 5.36
CA ASN A 216 -19.18 -13.67 6.43
C ASN A 216 -20.62 -13.58 5.89
N ASN A 217 -21.54 -14.16 6.62
CA ASN A 217 -22.96 -14.02 6.39
C ASN A 217 -23.52 -12.90 7.28
N TRP A 218 -24.56 -12.25 6.82
CA TRP A 218 -25.26 -11.24 7.60
C TRP A 218 -26.00 -11.89 8.78
N GLN A 219 -25.63 -11.53 10.00
CA GLN A 219 -26.32 -11.84 11.26
C GLN A 219 -27.07 -13.18 11.30
N GLY A 220 -26.39 -14.29 11.04
CA GLY A 220 -26.95 -15.63 11.10
C GLY A 220 -27.90 -16.02 9.93
N THR A 221 -27.97 -15.19 8.90
CA THR A 221 -28.65 -15.53 7.65
C THR A 221 -27.74 -16.35 6.71
N ASN A 222 -28.32 -16.90 5.65
CA ASN A 222 -27.54 -17.55 4.57
C ASN A 222 -27.06 -16.55 3.50
N GLN A 223 -27.41 -15.28 3.62
CA GLN A 223 -27.02 -14.23 2.67
C GLN A 223 -25.61 -13.71 3.00
N ARG A 224 -24.75 -13.63 1.98
CA ARG A 224 -23.43 -13.02 2.14
C ARG A 224 -23.59 -11.55 2.52
N MET A 225 -22.72 -11.07 3.40
CA MET A 225 -22.74 -9.68 3.87
C MET A 225 -22.66 -8.67 2.72
N CYS A 226 -21.78 -8.89 1.72
CA CYS A 226 -21.67 -8.00 0.58
C CYS A 226 -22.95 -7.92 -0.26
N SER A 227 -23.64 -9.04 -0.47
CA SER A 227 -24.93 -9.08 -1.19
C SER A 227 -26.02 -8.37 -0.37
N HIS A 228 -26.08 -8.61 0.93
CA HIS A 228 -27.01 -7.93 1.82
C HIS A 228 -26.85 -6.40 1.78
N ILE A 229 -25.61 -5.91 1.89
CA ILE A 229 -25.32 -4.47 1.83
C ILE A 229 -25.71 -3.88 0.48
N LYS A 230 -25.42 -4.57 -0.64
CA LYS A 230 -25.83 -4.13 -1.97
C LYS A 230 -27.33 -4.03 -2.11
N ASP A 231 -28.07 -5.06 -1.68
CA ASP A 231 -29.53 -5.07 -1.74
C ASP A 231 -30.11 -3.93 -0.91
N LYS A 232 -29.53 -3.67 0.26
CA LYS A 232 -29.93 -2.57 1.12
C LYS A 232 -29.66 -1.20 0.50
N ILE A 233 -28.49 -0.99 -0.11
CA ILE A 233 -28.16 0.24 -0.85
C ILE A 233 -29.14 0.47 -2.00
N ASN A 234 -29.46 -0.57 -2.75
CA ASN A 234 -30.40 -0.48 -3.86
C ASN A 234 -31.83 -0.13 -3.41
N LYS A 235 -32.22 -0.59 -2.21
CA LYS A 235 -33.56 -0.36 -1.65
C LYS A 235 -33.66 0.98 -0.94
N ASP A 236 -32.73 1.30 -0.07
CA ASP A 236 -32.84 2.37 0.94
C ASP A 236 -31.90 3.55 0.62
N GLY A 237 -30.99 3.39 -0.36
CA GLY A 237 -29.94 4.35 -0.68
C GLY A 237 -28.70 4.20 0.21
N ILE A 238 -27.56 4.76 -0.28
CA ILE A 238 -26.28 4.59 0.39
C ILE A 238 -26.24 5.27 1.78
N ASN A 239 -26.77 6.47 1.91
CA ASN A 239 -26.73 7.24 3.14
C ASN A 239 -27.50 6.54 4.27
N GLN A 240 -28.72 6.07 3.99
CA GLN A 240 -29.52 5.34 4.97
C GLN A 240 -28.87 4.00 5.34
N THR A 241 -28.31 3.29 4.36
CA THR A 241 -27.60 2.03 4.61
C THR A 241 -26.39 2.22 5.51
N VAL A 242 -25.59 3.26 5.29
CA VAL A 242 -24.41 3.57 6.12
C VAL A 242 -24.85 3.93 7.54
N ASP A 243 -25.87 4.78 7.69
CA ASP A 243 -26.37 5.20 8.99
C ASP A 243 -26.90 4.01 9.82
N GLU A 244 -27.68 3.14 9.21
CA GLU A 244 -28.20 1.95 9.89
C GLU A 244 -27.09 0.95 10.23
N CYS A 245 -26.18 0.66 9.32
CA CYS A 245 -25.05 -0.22 9.58
C CYS A 245 -24.14 0.32 10.69
N THR A 246 -23.98 1.63 10.80
CA THR A 246 -23.18 2.27 11.86
C THR A 246 -23.90 2.17 13.22
N LYS A 247 -25.20 2.39 13.27
CA LYS A 247 -26.03 2.26 14.50
C LYS A 247 -26.04 0.83 15.03
N GLU A 248 -26.00 -0.15 14.16
CA GLU A 248 -25.95 -1.57 14.54
C GLU A 248 -24.56 -2.02 15.03
N GLY A 249 -23.60 -1.10 15.21
CA GLY A 249 -22.24 -1.39 15.62
C GLY A 249 -21.39 -2.02 14.52
N PHE A 250 -21.82 -1.89 13.28
CA PHE A 250 -21.12 -2.38 12.13
C PHE A 250 -20.01 -1.40 11.75
N THR A 251 -18.83 -1.60 12.28
CA THR A 251 -17.64 -0.86 11.83
C THR A 251 -17.21 -1.39 10.46
N LEU A 252 -17.52 -0.64 9.42
CA LEU A 252 -17.03 -0.87 8.08
C LEU A 252 -15.49 -0.85 8.10
N GLY A 253 -14.88 -2.01 8.28
CA GLY A 253 -13.45 -2.21 8.01
C GLY A 253 -12.45 -1.96 9.12
N TYR A 254 -12.85 -1.62 10.33
CA TYR A 254 -11.93 -1.64 11.47
C TYR A 254 -12.08 -2.95 12.25
N TYR A 255 -11.05 -3.78 12.20
CA TYR A 255 -10.83 -4.76 13.25
C TYR A 255 -10.69 -3.98 14.56
N SER A 256 -11.70 -3.99 15.39
CA SER A 256 -11.45 -3.95 16.81
C SER A 256 -10.82 -5.30 17.12
N ALA A 257 -9.49 -5.34 17.29
CA ALA A 257 -8.88 -6.48 17.94
C ALA A 257 -9.69 -6.72 19.24
N PRO A 258 -10.11 -7.95 19.51
CA PRO A 258 -10.71 -8.25 20.80
C PRO A 258 -9.67 -7.83 21.85
N GLY A 259 -10.11 -6.96 22.79
CA GLY A 259 -9.30 -6.50 23.92
C GLY A 259 -8.89 -7.62 24.84
#